data_5112d5ca1fdbf26fdb6b3ce3e270d2f0
#
_entry.id   5112d5ca1fdbf26fdb6b3ce3e270d2f0
#
_cell.length_a   1.000
_cell.length_b   1.000
_cell.length_c   1.000
_cell.angle_alpha   90.00
_cell.angle_beta   90.00
_cell.angle_gamma   90.00
#
_symmetry.space_group_name_H-M   'P 1'
#
loop_
_entity.id
_entity.type
_entity.pdbx_description
1 polymer ?
#
loop_
_entity_poly.entity_id
_entity_poly.type
_entity_poly.pdbx_seq_one_letter_code
_entity_poly.pdbx_strand_id
1 'polypeptide(L)'
;MKKNIPLAAALLAFGATTAHAQSSVTLYGVIDEGFNAISNSGGHRLYNMTSAVVSGWGVTGAEDLGGGYKAIFKLESGFELNNGTLGQGGLMFGRTAYVGMSSPYGTAMLGRQYDLVEDYVAPFAALSVFGVYTMGHPGGVDDINHTNRINNVLRYETPDLRGFRFGAMYSLGGVAGSFSQNSVIGAAGSYVRGPFSAAVAYLRAKDPNYSVWGSVGDSGSKSPATGGFFVSPVYSGYASANAYQVIALGSAYQIGPVTLGAVYTNTRFEDIGTLNTGKLNLYNYHGDARFDSAELNVRYLATPSLSFGAAYNYTWSDGPRADIGAHYHQVSLMSAYQFSKRTSVYLGVVYQRAGGTDSTGKAASASIIGLTASSSDTQTAVRAGLRVRF
;
A
#
# COMPACT_ATOMS: atom_id res chain seq x y z
N MET A 1 37.21 34.93 -72.23
CA MET A 1 37.37 35.41 -70.85
C MET A 1 36.26 34.77 -70.03
N LYS A 2 36.54 33.65 -69.32
CA LYS A 2 35.57 32.92 -68.44
C LYS A 2 35.95 33.28 -67.00
N LYS A 3 35.05 33.94 -66.26
CA LYS A 3 35.23 34.25 -64.84
C LYS A 3 34.74 33.02 -64.04
N ASN A 4 35.66 32.37 -63.36
CA ASN A 4 35.36 31.32 -62.38
C ASN A 4 34.95 31.99 -61.07
N ILE A 5 33.73 31.73 -60.61
CA ILE A 5 33.25 32.07 -59.28
C ILE A 5 33.52 30.85 -58.40
N PRO A 6 34.31 30.94 -57.33
CA PRO A 6 34.41 29.82 -56.39
C PRO A 6 33.15 29.79 -55.51
N LEU A 7 32.43 28.69 -55.61
CA LEU A 7 31.30 28.34 -54.73
C LEU A 7 31.89 28.01 -53.36
N ALA A 8 31.83 28.98 -52.44
CA ALA A 8 32.14 28.74 -51.03
C ALA A 8 31.03 27.88 -50.44
N ALA A 9 31.29 26.59 -50.37
CA ALA A 9 30.47 25.66 -49.60
C ALA A 9 30.62 26.02 -48.11
N ALA A 10 29.67 26.73 -47.55
CA ALA A 10 29.50 26.90 -46.13
C ALA A 10 29.04 25.56 -45.55
N LEU A 11 30.00 24.74 -45.10
CA LEU A 11 29.75 23.63 -44.21
C LEU A 11 29.24 24.21 -42.89
N LEU A 12 27.95 24.36 -42.78
CA LEU A 12 27.28 24.41 -41.50
C LEU A 12 27.52 23.09 -40.80
N ALA A 13 28.62 23.00 -40.05
CA ALA A 13 28.81 22.03 -39.02
C ALA A 13 27.71 22.27 -37.97
N PHE A 14 26.55 21.59 -38.11
CA PHE A 14 25.68 21.33 -37.00
C PHE A 14 26.50 20.49 -36.01
N GLY A 15 27.10 21.20 -35.08
CA GLY A 15 27.60 20.60 -33.87
C GLY A 15 26.43 19.92 -33.18
N ALA A 16 26.22 18.65 -33.49
CA ALA A 16 25.44 17.75 -32.66
C ALA A 16 26.16 17.74 -31.30
N THR A 17 25.81 18.67 -30.43
CA THR A 17 26.05 18.49 -29.02
C THR A 17 25.38 17.17 -28.69
N THR A 18 26.15 16.09 -28.60
CA THR A 18 25.70 14.85 -27.95
C THR A 18 25.37 15.27 -26.53
N ALA A 19 24.11 15.66 -26.29
CA ALA A 19 23.56 15.70 -24.97
C ALA A 19 23.72 14.24 -24.49
N HIS A 20 24.73 13.98 -23.69
CA HIS A 20 24.84 12.74 -22.95
C HIS A 20 23.68 12.75 -21.98
N ALA A 21 22.51 12.29 -22.43
CA ALA A 21 21.42 11.95 -21.58
C ALA A 21 21.97 10.94 -20.59
N GLN A 22 22.20 11.37 -19.36
CA GLN A 22 22.74 10.49 -18.32
C GLN A 22 21.61 9.56 -17.87
N SER A 23 21.41 8.49 -18.66
CA SER A 23 20.49 7.43 -18.32
C SER A 23 21.00 6.70 -17.09
N SER A 24 20.21 6.65 -16.04
CA SER A 24 20.55 5.92 -14.82
C SER A 24 19.59 4.75 -14.65
N VAL A 25 20.15 3.60 -14.35
CA VAL A 25 19.40 2.41 -13.94
C VAL A 25 19.94 2.00 -12.58
N THR A 26 19.03 1.89 -11.60
CA THR A 26 19.38 1.54 -10.23
C THR A 26 18.67 0.25 -9.85
N LEU A 27 19.45 -0.76 -9.43
CA LEU A 27 18.95 -1.93 -8.74
C LEU A 27 18.86 -1.62 -7.25
N TYR A 28 17.75 -1.97 -6.63
CA TYR A 28 17.54 -1.79 -5.19
C TYR A 28 16.70 -2.94 -4.65
N GLY A 29 16.71 -3.09 -3.33
CA GLY A 29 15.88 -4.11 -2.70
C GLY A 29 15.92 -4.13 -1.19
N VAL A 30 15.08 -4.99 -0.64
CA VAL A 30 15.03 -5.32 0.78
C VAL A 30 14.87 -6.82 0.94
N ILE A 31 15.66 -7.37 1.84
CA ILE A 31 15.54 -8.75 2.30
C ILE A 31 15.25 -8.68 3.79
N ASP A 32 14.13 -9.24 4.20
CA ASP A 32 13.65 -9.24 5.58
C ASP A 32 13.17 -10.65 5.93
N GLU A 33 13.66 -11.19 7.02
CA GLU A 33 13.18 -12.46 7.53
C GLU A 33 13.22 -12.45 9.06
N GLY A 34 12.30 -13.17 9.68
CA GLY A 34 12.24 -13.25 11.12
C GLY A 34 11.36 -14.36 11.65
N PHE A 35 11.68 -14.74 12.85
CA PHE A 35 10.95 -15.72 13.64
C PHE A 35 9.71 -15.08 14.26
N ASN A 36 8.57 -15.76 14.17
CA ASN A 36 7.33 -15.37 14.81
C ASN A 36 6.87 -16.42 15.83
N ALA A 37 6.32 -15.93 16.93
CA ALA A 37 5.56 -16.70 17.89
C ALA A 37 4.15 -16.10 18.01
N ILE A 38 3.14 -16.86 17.58
CA ILE A 38 1.74 -16.42 17.51
C ILE A 38 0.94 -17.25 18.51
N SER A 39 0.21 -16.57 19.41
CA SER A 39 -0.52 -17.23 20.50
C SER A 39 -1.67 -18.08 20.03
N ASN A 40 -2.37 -17.65 18.97
CA ASN A 40 -3.56 -18.32 18.45
C ASN A 40 -3.69 -18.06 16.94
N SER A 41 -3.47 -19.07 16.13
CA SER A 41 -3.65 -19.09 14.68
C SER A 41 -4.67 -20.17 14.38
N GLY A 42 -5.95 -19.79 14.21
CA GLY A 42 -7.04 -20.74 14.00
C GLY A 42 -7.24 -21.76 15.12
N GLY A 43 -6.90 -21.40 16.37
CA GLY A 43 -7.04 -22.28 17.54
C GLY A 43 -5.72 -22.88 18.06
N HIS A 44 -4.60 -22.68 17.38
CA HIS A 44 -3.31 -23.27 17.72
C HIS A 44 -2.21 -22.23 17.87
N ARG A 45 -1.21 -22.51 18.69
CA ARG A 45 0.04 -21.72 18.68
C ARG A 45 0.78 -22.01 17.39
N LEU A 46 1.35 -20.95 16.80
CA LEU A 46 2.15 -21.05 15.59
C LEU A 46 3.53 -20.45 15.79
N TYR A 47 4.54 -21.20 15.36
CA TYR A 47 5.91 -20.74 15.25
C TYR A 47 6.32 -20.88 13.78
N ASN A 48 6.68 -19.77 13.13
CA ASN A 48 7.10 -19.79 11.74
C ASN A 48 8.14 -18.69 11.45
N MET A 49 8.64 -18.70 10.24
CA MET A 49 9.49 -17.64 9.71
C MET A 49 8.76 -16.99 8.52
N THR A 50 8.74 -15.66 8.50
CA THR A 50 8.17 -14.87 7.40
C THR A 50 8.90 -13.53 7.31
N SER A 51 8.65 -12.78 6.25
CA SER A 51 9.11 -11.39 6.13
C SER A 51 8.18 -10.42 6.89
N ALA A 52 8.73 -9.42 7.59
CA ALA A 52 7.93 -8.34 8.21
C ALA A 52 7.52 -7.26 7.21
N VAL A 53 8.39 -6.99 6.25
CA VAL A 53 8.07 -6.30 5.01
C VAL A 53 8.32 -7.29 3.89
N VAL A 54 7.49 -7.29 2.87
CA VAL A 54 7.68 -8.22 1.75
C VAL A 54 9.10 -8.05 1.20
N SER A 55 9.88 -9.13 1.26
CA SER A 55 11.18 -9.17 0.61
C SER A 55 11.00 -8.92 -0.88
N GLY A 56 11.86 -8.09 -1.46
CA GLY A 56 11.69 -7.71 -2.85
C GLY A 56 12.91 -7.01 -3.42
N TRP A 57 12.94 -6.98 -4.73
CA TRP A 57 13.93 -6.25 -5.50
C TRP A 57 13.24 -5.49 -6.64
N GLY A 58 13.88 -4.45 -7.10
CA GLY A 58 13.36 -3.66 -8.19
C GLY A 58 14.45 -2.96 -9.00
N VAL A 59 14.07 -2.58 -10.20
CA VAL A 59 14.87 -1.75 -11.08
C VAL A 59 14.09 -0.48 -11.36
N THR A 60 14.71 0.67 -11.16
CA THR A 60 14.19 1.97 -11.56
C THR A 60 15.16 2.64 -12.51
N GLY A 61 14.64 3.34 -13.49
CA GLY A 61 15.46 4.06 -14.45
C GLY A 61 14.88 5.42 -14.84
N ALA A 62 15.79 6.30 -15.23
CA ALA A 62 15.43 7.60 -15.76
C ALA A 62 16.36 7.95 -16.93
N GLU A 63 15.78 8.41 -18.03
CA GLU A 63 16.45 8.96 -19.20
C GLU A 63 16.13 10.45 -19.27
N ASP A 64 17.16 11.29 -19.27
CA ASP A 64 17.00 12.73 -19.41
C ASP A 64 16.73 13.07 -20.88
N LEU A 65 15.58 13.67 -21.15
CA LEU A 65 15.16 14.07 -22.48
C LEU A 65 15.48 15.55 -22.79
N GLY A 66 16.13 16.24 -21.85
CA GLY A 66 16.38 17.67 -21.93
C GLY A 66 15.21 18.53 -21.48
N GLY A 67 15.45 19.83 -21.25
CA GLY A 67 14.41 20.78 -20.85
C GLY A 67 13.74 20.49 -19.51
N GLY A 68 14.31 19.62 -18.67
CA GLY A 68 13.72 19.17 -17.41
C GLY A 68 12.72 18.01 -17.55
N TYR A 69 12.63 17.42 -18.74
CA TYR A 69 11.80 16.23 -18.99
C TYR A 69 12.61 14.95 -18.86
N LYS A 70 12.02 13.92 -18.28
CA LYS A 70 12.62 12.59 -18.13
C LYS A 70 11.60 11.50 -18.45
N ALA A 71 12.01 10.52 -19.25
CA ALA A 71 11.31 9.24 -19.30
C ALA A 71 11.73 8.42 -18.08
N ILE A 72 10.77 7.82 -17.39
CA ILE A 72 11.01 7.03 -16.17
C ILE A 72 10.33 5.68 -16.25
N PHE A 73 10.90 4.70 -15.57
CA PHE A 73 10.25 3.42 -15.35
C PHE A 73 10.58 2.85 -13.98
N LYS A 74 9.70 1.98 -13.48
CA LYS A 74 9.94 1.19 -12.27
C LYS A 74 9.32 -0.20 -12.45
N LEU A 75 10.13 -1.23 -12.14
CA LEU A 75 9.72 -2.62 -12.08
C LEU A 75 10.11 -3.17 -10.72
N GLU A 76 9.16 -3.75 -9.97
CA GLU A 76 9.40 -4.24 -8.62
C GLU A 76 8.74 -5.59 -8.39
N SER A 77 9.54 -6.57 -7.97
CA SER A 77 9.16 -7.93 -7.63
C SER A 77 9.15 -8.12 -6.12
N GLY A 78 8.15 -8.82 -5.61
CA GLY A 78 8.14 -9.32 -4.25
C GLY A 78 8.30 -10.83 -4.24
N PHE A 79 8.91 -11.37 -3.20
CA PHE A 79 9.08 -12.81 -3.02
C PHE A 79 9.05 -13.19 -1.54
N GLU A 80 8.75 -14.46 -1.29
CA GLU A 80 8.80 -15.06 0.04
C GLU A 80 10.19 -15.64 0.26
N LEU A 81 10.95 -15.08 1.22
CA LEU A 81 12.32 -15.50 1.45
C LEU A 81 12.42 -16.94 1.97
N ASN A 82 11.43 -17.38 2.76
CA ASN A 82 11.41 -18.70 3.39
C ASN A 82 11.25 -19.88 2.41
N ASN A 83 10.75 -19.65 1.19
CA ASN A 83 10.50 -20.69 0.20
C ASN A 83 10.88 -20.32 -1.24
N GLY A 84 11.27 -19.06 -1.49
CA GLY A 84 11.69 -18.57 -2.80
C GLY A 84 10.58 -18.32 -3.82
N THR A 85 9.29 -18.42 -3.42
CA THR A 85 8.17 -18.17 -4.34
C THR A 85 7.97 -16.68 -4.58
N LEU A 86 7.45 -16.33 -5.77
CA LEU A 86 7.03 -14.95 -6.07
C LEU A 86 5.82 -14.60 -5.22
N GLY A 87 5.83 -13.39 -4.68
CA GLY A 87 4.69 -12.78 -4.00
C GLY A 87 3.60 -12.33 -4.97
N GLN A 88 2.59 -11.64 -4.46
CA GLN A 88 1.51 -11.01 -5.22
C GLN A 88 0.85 -11.93 -6.26
N GLY A 89 0.52 -13.16 -5.84
CA GLY A 89 -0.14 -14.14 -6.71
C GLY A 89 0.79 -14.76 -7.77
N GLY A 90 2.11 -14.76 -7.55
CA GLY A 90 3.08 -15.32 -8.48
C GLY A 90 3.51 -14.37 -9.60
N LEU A 91 3.18 -13.09 -9.50
CA LEU A 91 3.54 -12.09 -10.50
C LEU A 91 5.00 -11.66 -10.39
N MET A 92 5.76 -11.72 -11.49
CA MET A 92 7.16 -11.33 -11.55
C MET A 92 7.38 -9.86 -11.12
N PHE A 93 6.55 -8.93 -11.57
CA PHE A 93 6.57 -7.52 -11.16
C PHE A 93 5.26 -7.15 -10.44
N GLY A 94 4.86 -7.98 -9.49
CA GLY A 94 3.57 -7.89 -8.82
C GLY A 94 3.43 -6.69 -7.86
N ARG A 95 4.55 -6.04 -7.50
CA ARG A 95 4.51 -4.85 -6.63
C ARG A 95 4.29 -3.57 -7.43
N THR A 96 5.12 -3.34 -8.46
CA THR A 96 5.04 -2.15 -9.28
C THR A 96 5.58 -2.47 -10.68
N ALA A 97 4.89 -1.99 -11.71
CA ALA A 97 5.34 -2.08 -13.09
C ALA A 97 4.74 -0.91 -13.88
N TYR A 98 5.50 0.16 -14.03
CA TYR A 98 5.05 1.33 -14.78
C TYR A 98 6.16 1.98 -15.62
N VAL A 99 5.72 2.72 -16.63
CA VAL A 99 6.48 3.71 -17.38
C VAL A 99 5.84 5.08 -17.16
N GLY A 100 6.62 6.14 -17.24
CA GLY A 100 6.09 7.48 -17.03
C GLY A 100 6.97 8.57 -17.61
N MET A 101 6.46 9.80 -17.49
CA MET A 101 7.17 11.01 -17.84
C MET A 101 7.16 11.98 -16.68
N SER A 102 8.33 12.41 -16.25
CA SER A 102 8.53 13.47 -15.27
C SER A 102 8.89 14.77 -15.98
N SER A 103 8.38 15.87 -15.47
CA SER A 103 8.58 17.21 -16.01
C SER A 103 8.61 18.24 -14.87
N PRO A 104 8.98 19.52 -15.13
CA PRO A 104 8.86 20.60 -14.14
C PRO A 104 7.42 20.84 -13.65
N TYR A 105 6.42 20.35 -14.39
CA TYR A 105 5.00 20.52 -14.07
C TYR A 105 4.43 19.35 -13.28
N GLY A 106 5.13 18.21 -13.20
CA GLY A 106 4.71 17.01 -12.49
C GLY A 106 5.10 15.74 -13.23
N THR A 107 4.58 14.61 -12.72
CA THR A 107 4.91 13.27 -13.21
C THR A 107 3.63 12.52 -13.59
N ALA A 108 3.58 12.03 -14.83
CA ALA A 108 2.52 11.12 -15.29
C ALA A 108 3.07 9.69 -15.40
N MET A 109 2.32 8.70 -14.93
CA MET A 109 2.72 7.29 -14.87
C MET A 109 1.60 6.39 -15.36
N LEU A 110 1.97 5.33 -16.09
CA LEU A 110 1.06 4.34 -16.68
C LEU A 110 1.50 2.94 -16.29
N GLY A 111 0.61 2.14 -15.74
CA GLY A 111 0.88 0.74 -15.41
C GLY A 111 0.35 0.31 -14.05
N ARG A 112 0.93 -0.75 -13.48
CA ARG A 112 0.58 -1.29 -12.18
C ARG A 112 1.27 -0.53 -11.07
N GLN A 113 0.50 0.00 -10.12
CA GLN A 113 0.98 0.86 -9.05
C GLN A 113 0.19 0.63 -7.75
N TYR A 114 0.70 1.15 -6.65
CA TYR A 114 -0.08 1.36 -5.44
C TYR A 114 -1.09 2.50 -5.64
N ASP A 115 -2.09 2.54 -4.78
CA ASP A 115 -3.02 3.64 -4.71
C ASP A 115 -2.46 4.81 -3.88
N LEU A 116 -3.26 5.88 -3.81
CA LEU A 116 -2.84 7.12 -3.15
C LEU A 116 -3.06 7.09 -1.62
N VAL A 117 -3.91 6.21 -1.07
CA VAL A 117 -4.02 6.01 0.39
C VAL A 117 -2.72 5.44 0.91
N GLU A 118 -2.21 4.43 0.19
CA GLU A 118 -0.96 3.78 0.45
C GLU A 118 0.24 4.73 0.39
N ASP A 119 0.37 5.50 -0.69
CA ASP A 119 1.56 6.33 -0.90
C ASP A 119 1.56 7.62 -0.07
N TYR A 120 0.38 8.18 0.25
CA TYR A 120 0.28 9.47 0.94
C TYR A 120 0.01 9.34 2.44
N VAL A 121 -0.82 8.39 2.88
CA VAL A 121 -1.27 8.28 4.27
C VAL A 121 -0.61 7.14 5.02
N ALA A 122 -0.38 5.98 4.41
CA ALA A 122 0.28 4.86 5.07
C ALA A 122 1.67 5.18 5.68
N PRO A 123 2.47 6.14 5.16
CA PRO A 123 3.72 6.52 5.81
C PRO A 123 3.59 7.04 7.25
N PHE A 124 2.38 7.47 7.67
CA PHE A 124 2.10 7.92 9.03
C PHE A 124 1.67 6.79 9.96
N ALA A 125 1.26 5.64 9.44
CA ALA A 125 0.77 4.50 10.21
C ALA A 125 1.91 3.68 10.82
N ALA A 126 1.64 3.03 11.96
CA ALA A 126 2.59 2.24 12.73
C ALA A 126 3.31 1.18 11.89
N LEU A 127 2.59 0.52 10.99
CA LEU A 127 3.21 -0.50 10.13
C LEU A 127 4.36 0.06 9.29
N SER A 128 4.23 1.27 8.75
CA SER A 128 5.26 1.93 7.94
C SER A 128 6.34 2.56 8.82
N VAL A 129 5.94 3.25 9.90
CA VAL A 129 6.83 3.90 10.86
C VAL A 129 7.77 2.89 11.50
N PHE A 130 7.27 1.67 11.78
CA PHE A 130 8.05 0.60 12.39
C PHE A 130 8.55 -0.43 11.38
N GLY A 131 7.97 -0.46 10.19
CA GLY A 131 8.31 -1.40 9.13
C GLY A 131 7.98 -2.86 9.50
N VAL A 132 6.84 -3.09 10.15
CA VAL A 132 6.36 -4.42 10.53
C VAL A 132 4.90 -4.56 10.11
N TYR A 133 4.65 -5.40 9.11
CA TYR A 133 3.34 -5.57 8.46
C TYR A 133 2.21 -5.91 9.43
N THR A 134 2.47 -6.78 10.43
CA THR A 134 1.47 -7.17 11.43
C THR A 134 1.03 -6.03 12.37
N MET A 135 1.68 -4.87 12.31
CA MET A 135 1.32 -3.67 13.08
C MET A 135 0.29 -2.78 12.34
N GLY A 136 -0.17 -3.19 11.15
CA GLY A 136 -1.25 -2.53 10.42
C GLY A 136 -2.62 -2.73 11.08
N HIS A 137 -3.61 -2.02 10.56
CA HIS A 137 -4.97 -2.05 11.10
C HIS A 137 -5.65 -3.42 10.97
N PRO A 138 -6.62 -3.74 11.84
CA PRO A 138 -7.27 -5.06 11.90
C PRO A 138 -7.77 -5.54 10.54
N GLY A 139 -7.36 -6.76 10.18
CA GLY A 139 -7.71 -7.38 8.90
C GLY A 139 -7.21 -6.65 7.65
N GLY A 140 -6.65 -5.45 7.78
CA GLY A 140 -6.28 -4.62 6.63
C GLY A 140 -7.46 -3.97 5.93
N VAL A 141 -8.50 -3.61 6.68
CA VAL A 141 -9.80 -3.18 6.16
C VAL A 141 -9.74 -1.87 5.37
N ASP A 142 -8.75 -1.02 5.56
CA ASP A 142 -8.66 0.35 5.06
C ASP A 142 -7.51 0.61 4.07
N ASP A 143 -6.88 -0.47 3.59
CA ASP A 143 -5.81 -0.44 2.60
C ASP A 143 -4.56 0.40 2.93
N ILE A 144 -4.37 0.74 4.20
CA ILE A 144 -3.15 1.43 4.68
C ILE A 144 -1.92 0.51 4.73
N ASN A 145 -2.06 -0.75 4.40
CA ASN A 145 -1.17 -1.82 4.79
C ASN A 145 -0.36 -2.45 3.65
N HIS A 146 -0.11 -1.74 2.57
CA HIS A 146 0.70 -2.19 1.42
C HIS A 146 0.21 -3.50 0.77
N THR A 147 -1.11 -3.79 0.84
CA THR A 147 -1.64 -5.07 0.38
C THR A 147 -2.06 -5.02 -1.07
N ASN A 148 -2.76 -3.96 -1.47
CA ASN A 148 -3.40 -3.90 -2.77
C ASN A 148 -2.58 -3.08 -3.77
N ARG A 149 -2.55 -3.54 -5.00
CA ARG A 149 -1.96 -2.86 -6.16
C ARG A 149 -3.03 -2.82 -7.22
N ILE A 150 -3.00 -1.79 -8.02
CA ILE A 150 -4.01 -1.52 -9.02
C ILE A 150 -3.37 -1.66 -10.40
N ASN A 151 -4.01 -2.43 -11.29
CA ASN A 151 -3.62 -2.55 -12.68
C ASN A 151 -4.19 -1.40 -13.51
N ASN A 152 -3.66 -1.18 -14.72
CA ASN A 152 -4.18 -0.25 -15.73
C ASN A 152 -4.35 1.18 -15.20
N VAL A 153 -3.44 1.64 -14.34
CA VAL A 153 -3.48 2.96 -13.72
C VAL A 153 -2.89 4.01 -14.65
N LEU A 154 -3.62 5.09 -14.83
CA LEU A 154 -3.11 6.41 -15.20
C LEU A 154 -3.04 7.23 -13.91
N ARG A 155 -1.85 7.70 -13.55
CA ARG A 155 -1.59 8.52 -12.34
C ARG A 155 -0.84 9.78 -12.72
N TYR A 156 -1.20 10.87 -12.08
CA TYR A 156 -0.48 12.13 -12.14
C TYR A 156 -0.17 12.65 -10.74
N GLU A 157 1.03 13.18 -10.56
CA GLU A 157 1.47 13.85 -9.34
C GLU A 157 2.08 15.20 -9.66
N THR A 158 1.73 16.23 -8.87
CA THR A 158 2.34 17.55 -8.98
C THR A 158 3.80 17.54 -8.51
N PRO A 159 4.63 18.50 -8.94
CA PRO A 159 5.86 18.79 -8.22
C PRO A 159 5.57 19.30 -6.81
N ASP A 160 6.61 19.50 -6.01
CA ASP A 160 6.49 20.20 -4.73
C ASP A 160 6.08 21.67 -4.96
N LEU A 161 4.94 22.06 -4.42
CA LEU A 161 4.34 23.38 -4.50
C LEU A 161 4.45 24.07 -3.14
N ARG A 162 5.66 24.40 -2.71
CA ARG A 162 5.96 25.03 -1.40
C ARG A 162 5.53 24.16 -0.22
N GLY A 163 5.81 22.88 -0.30
CA GLY A 163 5.46 21.87 0.69
C GLY A 163 4.17 21.14 0.40
N PHE A 164 3.33 21.59 -0.53
CA PHE A 164 2.15 20.86 -0.98
C PHE A 164 2.47 19.94 -2.15
N ARG A 165 1.90 18.74 -2.14
CA ARG A 165 1.85 17.81 -3.27
C ARG A 165 0.45 17.27 -3.41
N PHE A 166 0.03 17.05 -4.66
CA PHE A 166 -1.26 16.47 -4.99
C PHE A 166 -1.08 15.31 -5.96
N GLY A 167 -1.89 14.28 -5.82
CA GLY A 167 -1.94 13.13 -6.71
C GLY A 167 -3.38 12.84 -7.12
N ALA A 168 -3.55 12.37 -8.35
CA ALA A 168 -4.80 11.85 -8.85
C ALA A 168 -4.54 10.60 -9.68
N MET A 169 -5.46 9.64 -9.62
CA MET A 169 -5.35 8.40 -10.39
C MET A 169 -6.70 7.91 -10.88
N TYR A 170 -6.68 7.26 -12.03
CA TYR A 170 -7.79 6.49 -12.58
C TYR A 170 -7.27 5.16 -13.09
N SER A 171 -7.95 4.08 -12.76
CA SER A 171 -7.68 2.76 -13.30
C SER A 171 -8.82 2.30 -14.18
N LEU A 172 -8.48 1.89 -15.40
CA LEU A 172 -9.42 1.30 -16.34
C LEU A 172 -9.72 -0.14 -15.93
N GLY A 173 -11.00 -0.46 -15.74
CA GLY A 173 -11.43 -1.81 -15.34
C GLY A 173 -11.29 -2.88 -16.41
N GLY A 174 -10.95 -2.52 -17.65
CA GLY A 174 -10.71 -3.45 -18.74
C GLY A 174 -11.94 -4.19 -19.26
N VAL A 175 -13.15 -3.68 -19.02
CA VAL A 175 -14.40 -4.34 -19.44
C VAL A 175 -14.89 -3.78 -20.77
N ALA A 176 -14.99 -4.64 -21.78
CA ALA A 176 -15.48 -4.25 -23.10
C ALA A 176 -16.91 -3.69 -23.03
N GLY A 177 -17.12 -2.52 -23.63
CA GLY A 177 -18.41 -1.82 -23.62
C GLY A 177 -18.69 -1.00 -22.36
N SER A 178 -17.77 -0.97 -21.39
CA SER A 178 -17.93 -0.16 -20.18
C SER A 178 -16.64 0.51 -19.77
N PHE A 179 -16.64 1.84 -19.71
CA PHE A 179 -15.49 2.62 -19.27
C PHE A 179 -15.29 2.59 -17.74
N SER A 180 -16.39 2.49 -16.98
CA SER A 180 -16.38 2.66 -15.52
C SER A 180 -16.56 1.37 -14.71
N GLN A 181 -16.92 0.26 -15.36
CA GLN A 181 -17.04 -1.02 -14.64
C GLN A 181 -15.66 -1.49 -14.16
N ASN A 182 -15.57 -1.98 -12.93
CA ASN A 182 -14.33 -2.42 -12.29
C ASN A 182 -13.24 -1.32 -12.16
N SER A 183 -13.60 -0.04 -12.35
CA SER A 183 -12.64 1.06 -12.28
C SER A 183 -12.25 1.39 -10.84
N VAL A 184 -11.08 2.01 -10.69
CA VAL A 184 -10.64 2.58 -9.42
C VAL A 184 -10.27 4.04 -9.62
N ILE A 185 -10.72 4.90 -8.73
CA ILE A 185 -10.36 6.32 -8.69
C ILE A 185 -9.68 6.65 -7.39
N GLY A 186 -8.73 7.56 -7.41
CA GLY A 186 -8.08 8.06 -6.22
C GLY A 186 -7.63 9.51 -6.36
N ALA A 187 -7.60 10.20 -5.24
CA ALA A 187 -7.04 11.55 -5.12
C ALA A 187 -6.37 11.71 -3.76
N ALA A 188 -5.28 12.46 -3.70
CA ALA A 188 -4.59 12.74 -2.44
C ALA A 188 -3.92 14.10 -2.46
N GLY A 189 -3.69 14.64 -1.25
CA GLY A 189 -2.88 15.81 -1.03
C GLY A 189 -2.02 15.63 0.23
N SER A 190 -0.82 16.16 0.21
CA SER A 190 0.07 16.20 1.37
C SER A 190 0.67 17.57 1.57
N TYR A 191 1.06 17.85 2.81
CA TYR A 191 1.74 19.07 3.21
C TYR A 191 2.88 18.75 4.16
N VAL A 192 4.06 19.28 3.87
CA VAL A 192 5.27 19.12 4.70
C VAL A 192 5.90 20.48 4.94
N ARG A 193 6.04 20.86 6.20
CA ARG A 193 6.75 22.11 6.57
C ARG A 193 7.43 21.96 7.92
N GLY A 194 8.77 22.02 7.91
CA GLY A 194 9.57 21.86 9.13
C GLY A 194 9.28 20.50 9.80
N PRO A 195 8.95 20.50 11.11
CA PRO A 195 8.67 19.25 11.84
C PRO A 195 7.29 18.66 11.57
N PHE A 196 6.40 19.37 10.89
CA PHE A 196 5.02 18.95 10.63
C PHE A 196 4.86 18.36 9.24
N SER A 197 4.14 17.25 9.18
CA SER A 197 3.66 16.64 7.93
C SER A 197 2.24 16.14 8.10
N ALA A 198 1.43 16.25 7.04
CA ALA A 198 0.07 15.73 7.00
C ALA A 198 -0.30 15.32 5.58
N ALA A 199 -1.26 14.40 5.46
CA ALA A 199 -1.86 14.02 4.20
C ALA A 199 -3.32 13.63 4.35
N VAL A 200 -4.05 13.73 3.24
CA VAL A 200 -5.40 13.23 3.05
C VAL A 200 -5.42 12.45 1.75
N ALA A 201 -6.17 11.35 1.74
CA ALA A 201 -6.37 10.56 0.53
C ALA A 201 -7.80 10.04 0.45
N TYR A 202 -8.25 9.86 -0.77
CA TYR A 202 -9.52 9.23 -1.13
C TYR A 202 -9.28 8.14 -2.16
N LEU A 203 -9.96 7.02 -1.97
CA LEU A 203 -9.97 5.90 -2.88
C LEU A 203 -11.39 5.37 -3.03
N ARG A 204 -11.77 4.99 -4.26
CA ARG A 204 -12.99 4.25 -4.51
C ARG A 204 -12.75 3.21 -5.60
N ALA A 205 -12.92 1.94 -5.23
CA ALA A 205 -12.87 0.80 -6.15
C ALA A 205 -14.30 0.34 -6.43
N LYS A 206 -14.70 0.34 -7.70
CA LYS A 206 -15.98 -0.18 -8.14
C LYS A 206 -15.87 -1.68 -8.38
N ASP A 207 -16.90 -2.44 -7.98
CA ASP A 207 -16.93 -3.90 -8.09
C ASP A 207 -15.64 -4.56 -7.51
N PRO A 208 -15.28 -4.32 -6.24
CA PRO A 208 -13.93 -4.59 -5.71
C PRO A 208 -13.49 -6.05 -5.83
N ASN A 209 -14.41 -7.01 -5.87
CA ASN A 209 -14.11 -8.42 -6.09
C ASN A 209 -13.81 -8.80 -7.54
N TYR A 210 -14.13 -7.93 -8.49
CA TYR A 210 -13.92 -8.14 -9.93
C TYR A 210 -12.99 -7.09 -10.53
N SER A 211 -12.67 -6.07 -9.78
CA SER A 211 -11.89 -4.95 -10.29
C SER A 211 -10.43 -5.32 -10.46
N VAL A 212 -9.71 -4.42 -11.09
CA VAL A 212 -8.25 -4.44 -11.22
C VAL A 212 -7.51 -4.25 -9.88
N TRP A 213 -8.28 -4.19 -8.81
CA TRP A 213 -7.85 -4.07 -7.43
C TRP A 213 -7.28 -5.39 -6.91
N GLY A 214 -6.20 -5.32 -6.14
CA GLY A 214 -5.66 -6.45 -5.42
C GLY A 214 -4.40 -7.08 -6.02
N SER A 215 -4.06 -8.24 -5.49
CA SER A 215 -2.79 -8.92 -5.82
C SER A 215 -2.88 -9.86 -7.03
N VAL A 216 -4.01 -9.93 -7.69
CA VAL A 216 -4.23 -10.84 -8.82
C VAL A 216 -3.95 -10.14 -10.14
N GLY A 217 -3.31 -10.86 -11.06
CA GLY A 217 -2.78 -10.31 -12.30
C GLY A 217 -3.80 -10.00 -13.39
N ASP A 218 -5.08 -10.36 -13.23
CA ASP A 218 -6.02 -10.26 -14.34
C ASP A 218 -7.05 -9.15 -14.13
N SER A 219 -7.08 -8.22 -15.07
CA SER A 219 -8.08 -7.18 -15.19
C SER A 219 -9.18 -7.67 -16.12
N GLY A 220 -10.41 -7.60 -15.67
CA GLY A 220 -11.57 -7.96 -16.49
C GLY A 220 -12.05 -9.40 -16.33
N SER A 221 -11.56 -10.14 -15.34
CA SER A 221 -12.12 -11.43 -14.95
C SER A 221 -13.60 -11.27 -14.54
N LYS A 222 -14.45 -12.10 -15.12
CA LYS A 222 -15.86 -12.21 -14.73
C LYS A 222 -16.07 -13.14 -13.54
N SER A 223 -14.98 -13.67 -12.98
CA SER A 223 -14.99 -14.55 -11.82
C SER A 223 -14.43 -13.83 -10.60
N PRO A 224 -15.01 -14.00 -9.40
CA PRO A 224 -14.42 -13.49 -8.17
C PRO A 224 -12.98 -13.97 -8.06
N ALA A 225 -12.09 -13.08 -7.74
CA ALA A 225 -10.69 -13.44 -7.51
C ALA A 225 -10.62 -14.44 -6.33
N THR A 226 -10.26 -15.68 -6.62
CA THR A 226 -9.91 -16.64 -5.57
C THR A 226 -8.67 -16.15 -4.84
N GLY A 227 -8.78 -15.82 -3.55
CA GLY A 227 -7.72 -15.18 -2.78
C GLY A 227 -7.67 -13.66 -2.92
N GLY A 228 -8.77 -13.05 -3.35
CA GLY A 228 -8.92 -11.61 -3.42
C GLY A 228 -8.91 -10.90 -2.06
N PHE A 229 -9.21 -9.62 -2.09
CA PHE A 229 -9.23 -8.71 -0.95
C PHE A 229 -10.07 -9.20 0.25
N PHE A 230 -11.18 -9.91 0.01
CA PHE A 230 -12.15 -10.32 1.03
C PHE A 230 -11.80 -11.62 1.76
N VAL A 231 -10.63 -11.70 2.39
CA VAL A 231 -10.16 -12.91 3.08
C VAL A 231 -10.28 -12.84 4.61
N SER A 232 -10.35 -11.64 5.19
CA SER A 232 -10.43 -11.46 6.64
C SER A 232 -11.88 -11.54 7.14
N PRO A 233 -12.19 -12.23 8.26
CA PRO A 233 -13.52 -12.24 8.86
C PRO A 233 -13.99 -10.82 9.27
N VAL A 234 -13.08 -9.86 9.40
CA VAL A 234 -13.40 -8.45 9.65
C VAL A 234 -14.36 -7.91 8.60
N TYR A 235 -14.19 -8.25 7.31
CA TYR A 235 -14.99 -7.72 6.20
C TYR A 235 -15.34 -8.72 5.09
N SER A 236 -14.98 -9.99 5.23
CA SER A 236 -15.25 -11.00 4.18
C SER A 236 -16.72 -11.20 3.87
N GLY A 237 -17.60 -10.90 4.80
CA GLY A 237 -19.05 -10.94 4.60
C GLY A 237 -19.60 -9.89 3.63
N TYR A 238 -18.81 -8.90 3.28
CA TYR A 238 -19.19 -7.79 2.40
C TYR A 238 -18.67 -7.96 0.96
N ALA A 239 -18.32 -9.19 0.58
CA ALA A 239 -17.75 -9.51 -0.73
C ALA A 239 -18.65 -9.17 -1.93
N SER A 240 -19.95 -9.00 -1.72
CA SER A 240 -20.92 -8.60 -2.72
C SER A 240 -21.14 -7.08 -2.83
N ALA A 241 -20.31 -6.26 -2.19
CA ALA A 241 -20.39 -4.81 -2.30
C ALA A 241 -20.11 -4.33 -3.73
N ASN A 242 -20.90 -3.35 -4.18
CA ASN A 242 -20.72 -2.69 -5.47
C ASN A 242 -19.54 -1.71 -5.46
N ALA A 243 -19.23 -1.14 -4.31
CA ALA A 243 -18.04 -0.30 -4.18
C ALA A 243 -17.36 -0.49 -2.82
N TYR A 244 -16.05 -0.29 -2.84
CA TYR A 244 -15.20 -0.13 -1.66
C TYR A 244 -14.62 1.27 -1.70
N GLN A 245 -14.79 2.01 -0.61
CA GLN A 245 -14.34 3.39 -0.51
C GLN A 245 -13.52 3.59 0.76
N VAL A 246 -12.43 4.36 0.65
CA VAL A 246 -11.62 4.79 1.79
C VAL A 246 -11.40 6.29 1.74
N ILE A 247 -11.61 6.95 2.89
CA ILE A 247 -11.09 8.28 3.18
C ILE A 247 -10.07 8.11 4.29
N ALA A 248 -8.86 8.60 4.06
CA ALA A 248 -7.76 8.46 5.00
C ALA A 248 -7.11 9.82 5.31
N LEU A 249 -6.75 10.03 6.57
CA LEU A 249 -6.05 11.20 7.09
C LEU A 249 -4.83 10.73 7.86
N GLY A 250 -3.68 11.36 7.65
CA GLY A 250 -2.46 11.07 8.39
C GLY A 250 -1.73 12.35 8.76
N SER A 251 -1.08 12.36 9.91
CA SER A 251 -0.20 13.45 10.32
C SER A 251 0.93 12.96 11.19
N ALA A 252 2.04 13.70 11.17
CA ALA A 252 3.15 13.49 12.08
C ALA A 252 3.78 14.82 12.49
N TYR A 253 4.31 14.84 13.72
CA TYR A 253 5.06 15.96 14.26
C TYR A 253 6.34 15.48 14.94
N GLN A 254 7.49 16.05 14.56
CA GLN A 254 8.79 15.69 15.13
C GLN A 254 9.21 16.68 16.20
N ILE A 255 9.53 16.17 17.39
CA ILE A 255 10.03 16.94 18.53
C ILE A 255 11.37 16.35 18.97
N GLY A 256 12.47 16.93 18.48
CA GLY A 256 13.80 16.36 18.74
C GLY A 256 13.89 14.89 18.29
N PRO A 257 14.20 13.94 19.21
CA PRO A 257 14.30 12.52 18.89
C PRO A 257 12.94 11.79 18.82
N VAL A 258 11.83 12.47 19.12
CA VAL A 258 10.49 11.89 19.17
C VAL A 258 9.71 12.28 17.93
N THR A 259 9.06 11.32 17.28
CA THR A 259 8.04 11.56 16.25
C THR A 259 6.71 11.04 16.77
N LEU A 260 5.70 11.89 16.79
CA LEU A 260 4.32 11.55 17.08
C LEU A 260 3.55 11.43 15.77
N GLY A 261 2.78 10.37 15.60
CA GLY A 261 1.93 10.13 14.43
C GLY A 261 0.48 9.90 14.82
N ALA A 262 -0.43 10.31 13.94
CA ALA A 262 -1.86 10.04 14.05
C ALA A 262 -2.42 9.70 12.68
N VAL A 263 -3.28 8.68 12.64
CA VAL A 263 -3.98 8.24 11.42
C VAL A 263 -5.45 8.03 11.74
N TYR A 264 -6.30 8.43 10.81
CA TYR A 264 -7.73 8.12 10.84
C TYR A 264 -8.16 7.66 9.46
N THR A 265 -8.98 6.60 9.42
CA THR A 265 -9.60 6.12 8.19
C THR A 265 -11.08 5.90 8.37
N ASN A 266 -11.85 6.18 7.32
CA ASN A 266 -13.24 5.80 7.16
C ASN A 266 -13.35 4.92 5.91
N THR A 267 -13.73 3.67 6.12
CA THR A 267 -13.89 2.68 5.05
C THR A 267 -15.35 2.32 4.90
N ARG A 268 -15.83 2.23 3.67
CA ARG A 268 -17.21 1.82 3.37
C ARG A 268 -17.24 0.72 2.32
N PHE A 269 -18.15 -0.22 2.53
CA PHE A 269 -18.60 -1.21 1.57
C PHE A 269 -20.02 -0.84 1.19
N GLU A 270 -20.22 -0.33 -0.03
CA GLU A 270 -21.47 0.26 -0.49
C GLU A 270 -22.29 -0.73 -1.31
N ASP A 271 -23.63 -0.67 -1.20
CA ASP A 271 -24.59 -1.47 -1.96
C ASP A 271 -24.29 -2.97 -1.92
N ILE A 272 -24.05 -3.52 -0.72
CA ILE A 272 -23.85 -4.96 -0.49
C ILE A 272 -25.06 -5.73 -0.99
N GLY A 273 -24.83 -6.82 -1.72
CA GLY A 273 -25.88 -7.64 -2.33
C GLY A 273 -26.15 -7.30 -3.79
N THR A 274 -25.59 -6.22 -4.33
CA THR A 274 -25.75 -5.84 -5.75
C THR A 274 -24.97 -6.80 -6.65
N LEU A 275 -23.76 -7.19 -6.27
CA LEU A 275 -22.97 -8.20 -6.96
C LEU A 275 -23.37 -9.62 -6.49
N ASN A 276 -24.63 -9.96 -6.63
CA ASN A 276 -25.14 -11.25 -6.18
C ASN A 276 -24.89 -12.35 -7.23
N THR A 277 -23.67 -12.49 -7.71
CA THR A 277 -23.26 -13.55 -8.61
C THR A 277 -22.52 -14.63 -7.83
N GLY A 278 -23.06 -15.85 -7.87
CA GLY A 278 -22.45 -16.99 -7.19
C GLY A 278 -22.54 -16.91 -5.66
N LYS A 279 -21.41 -17.15 -4.97
CA LYS A 279 -21.34 -17.23 -3.50
C LYS A 279 -20.86 -15.95 -2.83
N LEU A 280 -20.99 -14.77 -3.46
CA LEU A 280 -20.45 -13.53 -2.91
C LEU A 280 -21.28 -12.98 -1.75
N ASN A 281 -22.59 -13.21 -1.74
CA ASN A 281 -23.49 -12.77 -0.66
C ASN A 281 -23.96 -13.95 0.18
N LEU A 282 -23.03 -14.62 0.85
CA LEU A 282 -23.31 -15.82 1.66
C LEU A 282 -24.27 -15.57 2.82
N TYR A 283 -24.30 -14.36 3.35
CA TYR A 283 -25.08 -13.99 4.54
C TYR A 283 -26.35 -13.21 4.19
N ASN A 284 -26.67 -13.09 2.91
CA ASN A 284 -27.84 -12.35 2.40
C ASN A 284 -27.91 -10.91 2.96
N TYR A 285 -26.76 -10.22 2.99
CA TYR A 285 -26.68 -8.83 3.42
C TYR A 285 -27.10 -7.87 2.30
N HIS A 286 -27.73 -6.76 2.70
CA HIS A 286 -28.13 -5.67 1.80
C HIS A 286 -27.89 -4.34 2.50
N GLY A 287 -27.46 -3.31 1.73
CA GLY A 287 -27.14 -1.99 2.25
C GLY A 287 -25.62 -1.80 2.40
N ASP A 288 -25.21 -1.01 3.37
CA ASP A 288 -23.83 -0.59 3.52
C ASP A 288 -23.22 -1.12 4.81
N ALA A 289 -21.89 -1.27 4.81
CA ALA A 289 -21.09 -1.46 6.02
C ALA A 289 -20.02 -0.38 6.10
N ARG A 290 -19.73 0.05 7.33
CA ARG A 290 -18.77 1.11 7.61
C ARG A 290 -17.77 0.66 8.66
N PHE A 291 -16.52 1.09 8.48
CA PHE A 291 -15.46 0.98 9.47
C PHE A 291 -14.83 2.35 9.69
N ASP A 292 -14.50 2.63 10.93
CA ASP A 292 -13.67 3.76 11.31
C ASP A 292 -12.47 3.21 12.08
N SER A 293 -11.26 3.66 11.74
CA SER A 293 -10.04 3.32 12.46
C SER A 293 -9.32 4.60 12.90
N ALA A 294 -8.90 4.63 14.15
CA ALA A 294 -8.10 5.71 14.70
C ALA A 294 -6.82 5.14 15.30
N GLU A 295 -5.67 5.64 14.89
CA GLU A 295 -4.36 5.23 15.37
C GLU A 295 -3.57 6.42 15.91
N LEU A 296 -2.91 6.21 17.03
CA LEU A 296 -1.84 7.07 17.54
C LEU A 296 -0.57 6.26 17.66
N ASN A 297 0.55 6.83 17.21
CA ASN A 297 1.84 6.17 17.31
C ASN A 297 2.94 7.14 17.75
N VAL A 298 3.99 6.59 18.35
CA VAL A 298 5.18 7.32 18.76
C VAL A 298 6.41 6.52 18.39
N ARG A 299 7.41 7.19 17.83
CA ARG A 299 8.74 6.66 17.61
C ARG A 299 9.74 7.53 18.36
N TYR A 300 10.62 6.89 19.15
CA TYR A 300 11.69 7.52 19.90
C TYR A 300 13.05 7.00 19.45
N LEU A 301 13.92 7.89 19.00
CA LEU A 301 15.32 7.62 18.67
C LEU A 301 16.16 7.79 19.93
N ALA A 302 16.35 6.73 20.69
CA ALA A 302 17.15 6.77 21.93
C ALA A 302 18.63 7.05 21.65
N THR A 303 19.14 6.53 20.52
CA THR A 303 20.44 6.85 19.94
C THR A 303 20.31 6.88 18.40
N PRO A 304 21.33 7.33 17.64
CA PRO A 304 21.30 7.22 16.18
C PRO A 304 21.07 5.80 15.66
N SER A 305 21.39 4.77 16.45
CA SER A 305 21.25 3.36 16.08
C SER A 305 20.07 2.64 16.75
N LEU A 306 19.56 3.12 17.89
CA LEU A 306 18.52 2.45 18.67
C LEU A 306 17.23 3.26 18.67
N SER A 307 16.14 2.64 18.23
CA SER A 307 14.81 3.24 18.26
C SER A 307 13.80 2.34 18.96
N PHE A 308 12.82 2.97 19.60
CA PHE A 308 11.64 2.35 20.19
C PHE A 308 10.38 2.92 19.52
N GLY A 309 9.34 2.12 19.48
CA GLY A 309 8.03 2.52 18.96
C GLY A 309 6.90 1.93 19.78
N ALA A 310 5.82 2.69 19.88
CA ALA A 310 4.55 2.23 20.45
C ALA A 310 3.41 2.80 19.60
N ALA A 311 2.35 2.01 19.42
CA ALA A 311 1.15 2.43 18.75
C ALA A 311 -0.09 1.81 19.40
N TYR A 312 -1.19 2.55 19.33
CA TYR A 312 -2.51 2.07 19.67
C TYR A 312 -3.46 2.38 18.52
N ASN A 313 -4.17 1.35 18.07
CA ASN A 313 -5.23 1.45 17.08
C ASN A 313 -6.55 1.00 17.68
N TYR A 314 -7.62 1.76 17.40
CA TYR A 314 -8.99 1.39 17.67
C TYR A 314 -9.78 1.41 16.35
N THR A 315 -10.33 0.24 15.98
CA THR A 315 -11.18 0.08 14.79
C THR A 315 -12.56 -0.34 15.25
N TRP A 316 -13.61 0.31 14.74
CA TRP A 316 -15.00 -0.09 14.99
C TRP A 316 -15.80 -0.11 13.70
N SER A 317 -16.86 -0.90 13.67
CA SER A 317 -17.68 -1.08 12.48
C SER A 317 -19.16 -1.09 12.79
N ASP A 318 -19.93 -0.60 11.81
CA ASP A 318 -21.37 -0.76 11.70
C ASP A 318 -21.64 -1.59 10.43
N GLY A 319 -22.36 -2.70 10.59
CA GLY A 319 -22.71 -3.59 9.48
C GLY A 319 -24.04 -3.24 8.82
N PRO A 320 -24.43 -3.99 7.78
CA PRO A 320 -25.69 -3.77 7.05
C PRO A 320 -26.93 -4.15 7.87
N ARG A 321 -26.77 -4.72 9.04
CA ARG A 321 -27.82 -5.05 10.01
C ARG A 321 -27.39 -4.59 11.39
N ALA A 322 -28.35 -4.21 12.23
CA ALA A 322 -28.11 -3.68 13.56
C ALA A 322 -27.38 -4.65 14.53
N ASP A 323 -27.43 -5.95 14.27
CA ASP A 323 -26.75 -6.97 15.06
C ASP A 323 -25.31 -7.26 14.58
N ILE A 324 -24.88 -6.62 13.48
CA ILE A 324 -23.54 -6.73 12.93
C ILE A 324 -22.77 -5.46 13.25
N GLY A 325 -21.74 -5.57 14.06
CA GLY A 325 -20.85 -4.49 14.44
C GLY A 325 -19.77 -5.01 15.37
N ALA A 326 -18.53 -4.77 15.01
CA ALA A 326 -17.37 -5.24 15.74
C ALA A 326 -16.45 -4.08 16.13
N HIS A 327 -15.64 -4.29 17.14
CA HIS A 327 -14.59 -3.37 17.52
C HIS A 327 -13.30 -4.12 17.86
N TYR A 328 -12.18 -3.47 17.56
CA TYR A 328 -10.85 -4.04 17.71
C TYR A 328 -9.94 -3.04 18.40
N HIS A 329 -9.27 -3.48 19.45
CA HIS A 329 -8.22 -2.74 20.14
C HIS A 329 -6.89 -3.40 19.80
N GLN A 330 -5.93 -2.65 19.30
CA GLN A 330 -4.60 -3.17 18.98
C GLN A 330 -3.52 -2.30 19.61
N VAL A 331 -2.60 -2.95 20.32
CA VAL A 331 -1.38 -2.34 20.85
C VAL A 331 -0.19 -2.95 20.12
N SER A 332 0.71 -2.10 19.64
CA SER A 332 1.94 -2.50 18.97
C SER A 332 3.14 -1.87 19.65
N LEU A 333 4.18 -2.67 19.92
CA LEU A 333 5.45 -2.22 20.49
C LEU A 333 6.59 -2.69 19.59
N MET A 334 7.62 -1.87 19.45
CA MET A 334 8.79 -2.20 18.65
C MET A 334 10.07 -1.66 19.27
N SER A 335 11.17 -2.42 19.12
CA SER A 335 12.53 -1.92 19.22
C SER A 335 13.32 -2.31 17.98
N ALA A 336 14.21 -1.43 17.49
CA ALA A 336 15.07 -1.72 16.36
C ALA A 336 16.47 -1.16 16.61
N TYR A 337 17.47 -1.98 16.25
CA TYR A 337 18.87 -1.60 16.29
C TYR A 337 19.48 -1.62 14.88
N GLN A 338 20.02 -0.50 14.46
CA GLN A 338 20.69 -0.31 13.18
C GLN A 338 22.18 -0.61 13.31
N PHE A 339 22.67 -1.70 12.74
CA PHE A 339 24.11 -1.98 12.63
C PHE A 339 24.79 -1.06 11.60
N SER A 340 24.05 -0.74 10.55
CA SER A 340 24.48 0.16 9.49
C SER A 340 23.28 0.85 8.84
N LYS A 341 23.50 1.74 7.87
CA LYS A 341 22.41 2.34 7.06
C LYS A 341 21.55 1.30 6.33
N ARG A 342 22.06 0.08 6.15
CA ARG A 342 21.42 -0.99 5.36
C ARG A 342 20.96 -2.17 6.19
N THR A 343 21.54 -2.42 7.36
CA THR A 343 21.32 -3.63 8.16
C THR A 343 20.76 -3.29 9.53
N SER A 344 19.65 -3.90 9.88
CA SER A 344 19.02 -3.74 11.19
C SER A 344 18.42 -5.04 11.72
N VAL A 345 18.40 -5.20 13.04
CA VAL A 345 17.57 -6.18 13.74
C VAL A 345 16.43 -5.48 14.46
N TYR A 346 15.35 -6.19 14.67
CA TYR A 346 14.19 -5.64 15.34
C TYR A 346 13.43 -6.70 16.13
N LEU A 347 12.73 -6.23 17.18
CA LEU A 347 11.78 -7.00 17.96
C LEU A 347 10.45 -6.24 17.95
N GLY A 348 9.37 -6.92 17.55
CA GLY A 348 8.01 -6.39 17.51
C GLY A 348 7.05 -7.26 18.31
N VAL A 349 6.09 -6.62 18.96
CA VAL A 349 4.99 -7.27 19.67
C VAL A 349 3.70 -6.59 19.26
N VAL A 350 2.69 -7.38 18.89
CA VAL A 350 1.34 -6.93 18.62
C VAL A 350 0.38 -7.73 19.50
N TYR A 351 -0.49 -7.03 20.19
CA TYR A 351 -1.62 -7.60 20.92
C TYR A 351 -2.89 -6.99 20.36
N GLN A 352 -3.86 -7.85 20.01
CA GLN A 352 -5.17 -7.43 19.55
C GLN A 352 -6.27 -8.11 20.35
N ARG A 353 -7.33 -7.34 20.65
CA ARG A 353 -8.60 -7.82 21.22
C ARG A 353 -9.76 -7.34 20.39
N ALA A 354 -10.66 -8.26 20.07
CA ALA A 354 -11.90 -8.02 19.32
C ALA A 354 -13.12 -8.12 20.24
N GLY A 355 -14.24 -7.52 19.82
CA GLY A 355 -15.54 -7.68 20.46
C GLY A 355 -16.67 -7.34 19.49
N GLY A 356 -17.90 -7.73 19.85
CA GLY A 356 -19.06 -7.56 18.99
C GLY A 356 -19.25 -8.71 18.00
N THR A 357 -19.90 -8.43 16.86
CA THR A 357 -20.22 -9.39 15.81
C THR A 357 -19.52 -8.98 14.52
N ASP A 358 -18.70 -9.86 13.96
CA ASP A 358 -17.95 -9.60 12.73
C ASP A 358 -18.81 -9.68 11.45
N SER A 359 -18.21 -9.42 10.30
CA SER A 359 -18.90 -9.44 9.00
C SER A 359 -19.49 -10.81 8.62
N THR A 360 -19.08 -11.90 9.28
CA THR A 360 -19.60 -13.25 9.06
C THR A 360 -20.78 -13.60 9.94
N GLY A 361 -21.25 -12.66 10.78
CA GLY A 361 -22.35 -12.85 11.72
C GLY A 361 -21.98 -13.67 12.95
N LYS A 362 -20.67 -13.83 13.22
CA LYS A 362 -20.15 -14.55 14.39
C LYS A 362 -19.57 -13.57 15.40
N ALA A 363 -19.38 -14.05 16.65
CA ALA A 363 -18.60 -13.28 17.62
C ALA A 363 -17.23 -12.91 17.01
N ALA A 364 -16.88 -11.62 17.08
CA ALA A 364 -15.67 -11.11 16.46
C ALA A 364 -14.42 -11.75 17.09
N SER A 365 -13.54 -12.22 16.25
CA SER A 365 -12.26 -12.80 16.66
C SER A 365 -11.11 -11.86 16.31
N ALA A 366 -10.04 -11.90 17.10
CA ALA A 366 -8.86 -11.11 16.80
C ALA A 366 -8.27 -11.52 15.44
N SER A 367 -7.97 -10.52 14.61
CA SER A 367 -7.54 -10.68 13.22
C SER A 367 -6.38 -9.72 12.93
N ILE A 368 -5.20 -10.02 13.49
CA ILE A 368 -3.97 -9.29 13.17
C ILE A 368 -3.66 -9.50 11.69
N ILE A 369 -3.44 -8.40 10.98
CA ILE A 369 -3.19 -8.45 9.54
C ILE A 369 -1.98 -9.35 9.20
N GLY A 370 -2.10 -10.11 8.11
CA GLY A 370 -1.08 -11.06 7.66
C GLY A 370 -1.03 -12.37 8.43
N LEU A 371 -1.89 -12.54 9.44
CA LEU A 371 -1.99 -13.78 10.22
C LEU A 371 -3.37 -14.43 10.00
N THR A 372 -3.43 -15.74 10.20
CA THR A 372 -4.72 -16.43 10.33
C THR A 372 -5.46 -15.88 11.56
N ALA A 373 -6.73 -15.54 11.40
CA ALA A 373 -7.56 -15.05 12.49
C ALA A 373 -7.54 -16.00 13.69
N SER A 374 -7.60 -15.44 14.89
CA SER A 374 -7.71 -16.19 16.14
C SER A 374 -9.04 -16.96 16.19
N SER A 375 -9.08 -18.03 16.93
CA SER A 375 -10.34 -18.71 17.31
C SER A 375 -11.01 -18.07 18.55
N SER A 376 -10.41 -17.02 19.11
CA SER A 376 -10.91 -16.27 20.27
C SER A 376 -10.87 -14.76 20.01
N ASP A 377 -11.34 -14.00 20.98
CA ASP A 377 -11.32 -12.53 20.95
C ASP A 377 -9.92 -11.91 21.05
N THR A 378 -8.89 -12.70 21.35
CA THR A 378 -7.51 -12.19 21.53
C THR A 378 -6.50 -12.91 20.65
N GLN A 379 -5.47 -12.17 20.24
CA GLN A 379 -4.31 -12.69 19.54
C GLN A 379 -3.07 -11.88 19.91
N THR A 380 -1.94 -12.57 20.14
CA THR A 380 -0.63 -11.95 20.37
C THR A 380 0.35 -12.49 19.34
N ALA A 381 1.10 -11.61 18.70
CA ALA A 381 2.21 -11.96 17.83
C ALA A 381 3.49 -11.31 18.33
N VAL A 382 4.53 -12.11 18.49
CA VAL A 382 5.90 -11.65 18.81
C VAL A 382 6.79 -12.00 17.64
N ARG A 383 7.61 -11.05 17.21
CA ARG A 383 8.51 -11.23 16.07
C ARG A 383 9.90 -10.68 16.37
N ALA A 384 10.94 -11.47 16.07
CA ALA A 384 12.32 -11.02 16.01
C ALA A 384 12.86 -11.23 14.59
N GLY A 385 13.46 -10.20 13.98
CA GLY A 385 13.89 -10.28 12.58
C GLY A 385 15.14 -9.49 12.27
N LEU A 386 15.70 -9.82 11.10
CA LEU A 386 16.84 -9.18 10.45
C LEU A 386 16.39 -8.60 9.12
N ARG A 387 16.80 -7.38 8.84
CA ARG A 387 16.53 -6.68 7.59
C ARG A 387 17.80 -6.15 6.96
N VAL A 388 17.96 -6.41 5.66
CA VAL A 388 19.06 -5.87 4.84
C VAL A 388 18.49 -5.13 3.65
N ARG A 389 18.98 -3.92 3.38
CA ARG A 389 18.65 -3.12 2.19
C ARG A 389 19.88 -2.97 1.30
N PHE A 390 19.70 -2.94 -0.01
CA PHE A 390 20.77 -2.74 -0.99
C PHE A 390 20.34 -1.86 -2.15
#